data_1bfa33bb4c686f25899e052dfb3ba6fc
#
_entry.id   1bfa33bb4c686f25899e052dfb3ba6fc
#
_cell.length_a   1.000
_cell.length_b   1.000
_cell.length_c   1.000
_cell.angle_alpha   90.00
_cell.angle_beta   90.00
_cell.angle_gamma   90.00
#
_symmetry.space_group_name_H-M   'P 1'
#
loop_
_entity.id
_entity.type
_entity.pdbx_description
1 polymer ?
#
loop_
_entity_poly.entity_id
_entity_poly.type
_entity_poly.pdbx_seq_one_letter_code
_entity_poly.pdbx_strand_id
1 'polypeptide(L)'
;MNSAAILPQTTSAAAMIRTLGLIAAICGVIIVSAYQGTFDAVQENKRIAVERAVFKVIPAAKSIVEYSALPTDSVEKIGAGGTAPAGAVKFYAGYDEGGRLAGIAAEGAAKGYADNVRILFAYDLATSSITAFSVVAMRETPGIGDKILVDTEFLANFPLEAKVSADLKGLANEIRTVKHGSKTKPWEVDAISGATITSRAVGKAINDAAQALLPRIAPNLDKLKEKS
;
A
#
# COMPACT_ATOMS: atom_id res chain seq x y z
N MET A 1 34.64 -8.75 -67.09
CA MET A 1 33.63 -8.52 -65.97
C MET A 1 34.39 -8.64 -64.67
N ASN A 2 34.75 -7.50 -64.05
CA ASN A 2 35.49 -7.46 -62.77
C ASN A 2 34.50 -7.39 -61.62
N SER A 3 34.31 -8.51 -60.96
CA SER A 3 33.56 -8.55 -59.73
C SER A 3 34.48 -8.03 -58.61
N ALA A 4 34.34 -6.75 -58.23
CA ALA A 4 35.01 -6.21 -57.05
C ALA A 4 34.38 -6.83 -55.83
N ALA A 5 35.11 -7.72 -55.14
CA ALA A 5 34.71 -8.26 -53.84
C ALA A 5 34.66 -7.09 -52.81
N ILE A 6 33.48 -6.75 -52.36
CA ILE A 6 33.28 -5.81 -51.25
C ILE A 6 33.76 -6.51 -49.99
N LEU A 7 34.99 -6.21 -49.55
CA LEU A 7 35.51 -6.68 -48.29
C LEU A 7 34.67 -6.03 -47.13
N PRO A 8 34.20 -6.81 -46.17
CA PRO A 8 33.49 -6.26 -45.05
C PRO A 8 34.42 -5.33 -44.25
N GLN A 9 34.04 -4.06 -44.11
CA GLN A 9 34.78 -3.10 -43.29
C GLN A 9 34.65 -3.52 -41.81
N THR A 10 35.75 -3.96 -41.23
CA THR A 10 35.81 -4.26 -39.78
C THR A 10 35.79 -2.95 -39.01
N THR A 11 34.69 -2.66 -38.32
CA THR A 11 34.61 -1.51 -37.45
C THR A 11 35.57 -1.67 -36.28
N SER A 12 36.37 -0.65 -35.99
CA SER A 12 37.30 -0.64 -34.84
C SER A 12 36.53 -0.82 -33.53
N ALA A 13 37.02 -1.68 -32.63
CA ALA A 13 36.45 -1.88 -31.30
C ALA A 13 36.29 -0.54 -30.52
N ALA A 14 37.25 0.38 -30.69
CA ALA A 14 37.18 1.72 -30.09
C ALA A 14 36.02 2.57 -30.64
N ALA A 15 35.67 2.42 -31.92
CA ALA A 15 34.52 3.10 -32.52
C ALA A 15 33.22 2.53 -31.99
N MET A 16 33.12 1.20 -31.85
CA MET A 16 31.92 0.56 -31.23
C MET A 16 31.72 1.01 -29.78
N ILE A 17 32.77 1.02 -28.96
CA ILE A 17 32.71 1.45 -27.57
C ILE A 17 32.29 2.92 -27.46
N ARG A 18 32.83 3.81 -28.29
CA ARG A 18 32.44 5.23 -28.31
C ARG A 18 30.98 5.41 -28.69
N THR A 19 30.52 4.75 -29.73
CA THR A 19 29.13 4.85 -30.20
C THR A 19 28.17 4.33 -29.12
N LEU A 20 28.46 3.15 -28.56
CA LEU A 20 27.63 2.56 -27.50
C LEU A 20 27.60 3.45 -26.24
N GLY A 21 28.76 3.98 -25.82
CA GLY A 21 28.89 4.88 -24.69
C GLY A 21 28.12 6.19 -24.90
N LEU A 22 28.20 6.77 -26.13
CA LEU A 22 27.46 7.99 -26.46
C LEU A 22 25.92 7.74 -26.40
N ILE A 23 25.46 6.67 -27.02
CA ILE A 23 24.03 6.31 -26.99
C ILE A 23 23.56 6.08 -25.55
N ALA A 24 24.33 5.31 -24.78
CA ALA A 24 23.99 5.06 -23.37
C ALA A 24 23.93 6.35 -22.54
N ALA A 25 24.87 7.28 -22.75
CA ALA A 25 24.90 8.58 -22.09
C ALA A 25 23.67 9.43 -22.45
N ILE A 26 23.34 9.51 -23.76
CA ILE A 26 22.15 10.26 -24.21
C ILE A 26 20.86 9.66 -23.59
N CYS A 27 20.70 8.33 -23.68
CA CYS A 27 19.55 7.65 -23.08
C CYS A 27 19.49 7.89 -21.57
N GLY A 28 20.61 7.83 -20.85
CA GLY A 28 20.69 8.09 -19.42
C GLY A 28 20.25 9.52 -19.08
N VAL A 29 20.72 10.51 -19.81
CA VAL A 29 20.31 11.91 -19.62
C VAL A 29 18.81 12.09 -19.84
N ILE A 30 18.25 11.51 -20.91
CA ILE A 30 16.80 11.60 -21.20
C ILE A 30 15.99 10.98 -20.05
N ILE A 31 16.37 9.78 -19.60
CA ILE A 31 15.65 9.07 -18.51
C ILE A 31 15.72 9.87 -17.22
N VAL A 32 16.90 10.34 -16.82
CA VAL A 32 17.07 11.10 -15.58
C VAL A 32 16.32 12.43 -15.65
N SER A 33 16.38 13.15 -16.78
CA SER A 33 15.67 14.41 -16.96
C SER A 33 14.14 14.22 -16.89
N ALA A 34 13.62 13.19 -17.56
CA ALA A 34 12.19 12.86 -17.50
C ALA A 34 11.77 12.47 -16.08
N TYR A 35 12.55 11.64 -15.39
CA TYR A 35 12.29 11.25 -13.99
C TYR A 35 12.28 12.45 -13.06
N GLN A 36 13.29 13.33 -13.11
CA GLN A 36 13.34 14.52 -12.26
C GLN A 36 12.22 15.51 -12.58
N GLY A 37 11.93 15.74 -13.87
CA GLY A 37 10.89 16.66 -14.29
C GLY A 37 9.47 16.20 -13.93
N THR A 38 9.26 14.89 -13.72
CA THR A 38 7.95 14.33 -13.34
C THR A 38 7.86 13.97 -11.86
N PHE A 39 8.95 14.01 -11.12
CA PHE A 39 9.03 13.49 -9.75
C PHE A 39 7.98 14.11 -8.81
N ASP A 40 7.92 15.44 -8.76
CA ASP A 40 7.00 16.15 -7.86
C ASP A 40 5.53 15.89 -8.21
N ALA A 41 5.20 15.89 -9.51
CA ALA A 41 3.86 15.57 -9.98
C ALA A 41 3.44 14.14 -9.63
N VAL A 42 4.36 13.18 -9.73
CA VAL A 42 4.10 11.78 -9.35
C VAL A 42 3.90 11.66 -7.84
N GLN A 43 4.70 12.34 -7.01
CA GLN A 43 4.54 12.31 -5.55
C GLN A 43 3.19 12.93 -5.13
N GLU A 44 2.82 14.07 -5.72
CA GLU A 44 1.54 14.72 -5.44
C GLU A 44 0.36 13.85 -5.85
N ASN A 45 0.41 13.21 -7.03
CA ASN A 45 -0.63 12.28 -7.46
C ASN A 45 -0.77 11.08 -6.51
N LYS A 46 0.35 10.55 -5.99
CA LYS A 46 0.33 9.49 -4.97
C LYS A 46 -0.33 9.97 -3.68
N ARG A 47 0.01 11.17 -3.21
CA ARG A 47 -0.59 11.78 -2.02
C ARG A 47 -2.11 11.92 -2.17
N ILE A 48 -2.56 12.48 -3.29
CA ILE A 48 -3.98 12.64 -3.60
C ILE A 48 -4.70 11.28 -3.68
N ALA A 49 -4.05 10.27 -4.28
CA ALA A 49 -4.63 8.93 -4.37
C ALA A 49 -4.85 8.30 -2.98
N VAL A 50 -3.87 8.45 -2.08
CA VAL A 50 -3.99 7.97 -0.70
C VAL A 50 -5.06 8.74 0.07
N GLU A 51 -5.10 10.07 -0.05
CA GLU A 51 -6.11 10.90 0.59
C GLU A 51 -7.54 10.51 0.17
N ARG A 52 -7.76 10.31 -1.14
CA ARG A 52 -9.03 9.79 -1.65
C ARG A 52 -9.36 8.40 -1.11
N ALA A 53 -8.35 7.54 -1.00
CA ALA A 53 -8.53 6.20 -0.46
C ALA A 53 -8.93 6.25 1.03
N VAL A 54 -8.38 7.18 1.83
CA VAL A 54 -8.76 7.36 3.24
C VAL A 54 -10.24 7.75 3.35
N PHE A 55 -10.70 8.76 2.59
CA PHE A 55 -12.12 9.14 2.60
C PHE A 55 -13.05 8.03 2.09
N LYS A 56 -12.55 7.17 1.20
CA LYS A 56 -13.33 6.02 0.72
C LYS A 56 -13.50 4.96 1.80
N VAL A 57 -12.47 4.68 2.60
CA VAL A 57 -12.52 3.63 3.63
C VAL A 57 -13.07 4.15 4.97
N ILE A 58 -13.02 5.47 5.22
CA ILE A 58 -13.62 6.13 6.39
C ILE A 58 -14.60 7.20 5.90
N PRO A 59 -15.81 6.83 5.45
CA PRO A 59 -16.76 7.79 4.87
C PRO A 59 -17.24 8.89 5.84
N ALA A 60 -17.19 8.60 7.15
CA ALA A 60 -17.55 9.57 8.20
C ALA A 60 -16.48 10.67 8.41
N ALA A 61 -15.26 10.48 7.90
CA ALA A 61 -14.18 11.46 8.02
C ALA A 61 -14.45 12.67 7.13
N LYS A 62 -14.23 13.87 7.69
CA LYS A 62 -14.25 15.16 6.98
C LYS A 62 -12.88 15.81 6.92
N SER A 63 -11.98 15.36 7.77
CA SER A 63 -10.59 15.80 7.76
C SER A 63 -9.66 14.64 8.15
N ILE A 64 -8.42 14.74 7.68
CA ILE A 64 -7.39 13.71 7.89
C ILE A 64 -6.19 14.36 8.54
N VAL A 65 -5.58 13.68 9.50
CA VAL A 65 -4.29 14.03 10.09
C VAL A 65 -3.37 12.84 9.93
N GLU A 66 -2.15 13.09 9.48
CA GLU A 66 -1.11 12.07 9.32
C GLU A 66 -0.31 11.94 10.61
N TYR A 67 -0.10 10.72 11.04
CA TYR A 67 0.68 10.36 12.22
C TYR A 67 1.71 9.28 11.91
N SER A 68 2.72 9.19 12.76
CA SER A 68 3.66 8.06 12.84
C SER A 68 3.57 7.39 14.20
N ALA A 69 3.44 6.08 14.21
CA ALA A 69 3.60 5.25 15.41
C ALA A 69 5.04 4.76 15.48
N LEU A 70 5.78 5.23 16.48
CA LEU A 70 7.19 4.90 16.68
C LEU A 70 7.33 3.51 17.34
N PRO A 71 8.51 2.88 17.23
CA PRO A 71 8.82 1.62 17.93
C PRO A 71 8.77 1.74 19.46
N THR A 72 8.81 2.95 19.98
CA THR A 72 8.72 3.28 21.43
C THR A 72 7.28 3.43 21.92
N ASP A 73 6.31 2.94 21.15
CA ASP A 73 4.87 3.05 21.43
C ASP A 73 4.41 4.51 21.65
N SER A 74 5.07 5.47 21.01
CA SER A 74 4.66 6.88 20.97
C SER A 74 4.08 7.22 19.60
N VAL A 75 3.15 8.18 19.58
CA VAL A 75 2.49 8.66 18.37
C VAL A 75 2.84 10.12 18.17
N GLU A 76 3.34 10.45 16.99
CA GLU A 76 3.73 11.80 16.60
C GLU A 76 2.96 12.24 15.35
N LYS A 77 2.53 13.50 15.33
CA LYS A 77 1.89 14.11 14.16
C LYS A 77 2.94 14.42 13.10
N ILE A 78 2.65 14.04 11.86
CA ILE A 78 3.50 14.34 10.71
C ILE A 78 2.82 15.43 9.88
N GLY A 79 3.62 16.31 9.26
CA GLY A 79 3.09 17.24 8.24
C GLY A 79 2.54 16.48 7.03
N ALA A 80 1.56 17.04 6.34
CA ALA A 80 0.96 16.43 5.18
C ALA A 80 2.01 16.01 4.12
N GLY A 81 2.01 14.75 3.73
CA GLY A 81 3.03 14.18 2.84
C GLY A 81 4.39 13.91 3.50
N GLY A 82 4.53 14.11 4.81
CA GLY A 82 5.77 13.87 5.54
C GLY A 82 6.17 12.39 5.55
N THR A 83 7.47 12.16 5.75
CA THR A 83 8.04 10.81 5.86
C THR A 83 8.08 10.39 7.32
N ALA A 84 7.63 9.19 7.62
CA ALA A 84 7.77 8.62 8.95
C ALA A 84 9.25 8.35 9.29
N PRO A 85 9.69 8.54 10.54
CA PRO A 85 11.02 8.15 11.00
C PRO A 85 11.32 6.67 10.75
N ALA A 86 12.59 6.30 10.72
CA ALA A 86 13.00 4.92 10.50
C ALA A 86 12.38 3.98 11.55
N GLY A 87 11.74 2.90 11.11
CA GLY A 87 11.06 1.92 11.96
C GLY A 87 9.68 2.36 12.49
N ALA A 88 9.24 3.59 12.23
CA ALA A 88 7.89 4.03 12.53
C ALA A 88 6.89 3.60 11.44
N VAL A 89 5.64 3.41 11.83
CA VAL A 89 4.54 3.06 10.92
C VAL A 89 3.66 4.29 10.72
N LYS A 90 3.54 4.72 9.46
CA LYS A 90 2.67 5.84 9.09
C LYS A 90 1.21 5.40 9.08
N PHE A 91 0.32 6.24 9.61
CA PHE A 91 -1.12 6.03 9.56
C PHE A 91 -1.88 7.35 9.47
N TYR A 92 -3.15 7.27 9.17
CA TYR A 92 -4.05 8.39 8.95
C TYR A 92 -5.19 8.32 9.96
N ALA A 93 -5.38 9.37 10.74
CA ALA A 93 -6.55 9.52 11.60
C ALA A 93 -7.60 10.36 10.87
N GLY A 94 -8.77 9.78 10.65
CA GLY A 94 -9.93 10.46 10.06
C GLY A 94 -10.80 11.04 11.15
N TYR A 95 -11.15 12.34 11.05
CA TYR A 95 -12.00 13.04 12.00
C TYR A 95 -13.30 13.50 11.36
N ASP A 96 -14.40 13.40 12.12
CA ASP A 96 -15.74 13.87 11.74
C ASP A 96 -15.82 15.41 11.76
N GLU A 97 -17.01 15.97 11.48
CA GLU A 97 -17.28 17.41 11.53
C GLU A 97 -17.11 18.00 12.93
N GLY A 98 -17.31 17.18 13.98
CA GLY A 98 -17.12 17.56 15.38
C GLY A 98 -15.70 17.46 15.88
N GLY A 99 -14.74 17.08 15.01
CA GLY A 99 -13.34 16.86 15.38
C GLY A 99 -13.10 15.56 16.18
N ARG A 100 -14.06 14.64 16.23
CA ARG A 100 -13.93 13.34 16.90
C ARG A 100 -13.38 12.31 15.95
N LEU A 101 -12.57 11.41 16.45
CA LEU A 101 -11.97 10.33 15.65
C LEU A 101 -13.07 9.41 15.08
N ALA A 102 -13.18 9.37 13.76
CA ALA A 102 -14.11 8.53 13.01
C ALA A 102 -13.50 7.16 12.67
N GLY A 103 -12.17 7.06 12.62
CA GLY A 103 -11.45 5.84 12.33
C GLY A 103 -9.99 6.08 12.02
N ILE A 104 -9.23 5.01 11.90
CA ILE A 104 -7.82 5.03 11.55
C ILE A 104 -7.63 4.28 10.23
N ALA A 105 -6.81 4.83 9.33
CA ALA A 105 -6.44 4.13 8.11
C ALA A 105 -4.93 3.92 8.05
N ALA A 106 -4.50 2.79 7.51
CA ALA A 106 -3.09 2.47 7.32
C ALA A 106 -2.84 1.78 5.98
N GLU A 107 -1.65 1.98 5.44
CA GLU A 107 -1.22 1.30 4.23
C GLU A 107 -0.59 -0.05 4.55
N GLY A 108 -0.90 -1.04 3.73
CA GLY A 108 -0.24 -2.33 3.72
C GLY A 108 0.13 -2.72 2.29
N ALA A 109 1.17 -3.53 2.15
CA ALA A 109 1.58 -4.06 0.86
C ALA A 109 2.06 -5.50 0.99
N ALA A 110 1.67 -6.33 0.03
CA ALA A 110 2.18 -7.70 -0.07
C ALA A 110 2.28 -8.12 -1.52
N LYS A 111 3.12 -9.13 -1.78
CA LYS A 111 3.33 -9.66 -3.12
C LYS A 111 2.06 -10.35 -3.61
N GLY A 112 1.50 -9.85 -4.71
CA GLY A 112 0.44 -10.47 -5.46
C GLY A 112 0.95 -11.49 -6.49
N TYR A 113 0.16 -11.76 -7.51
CA TYR A 113 0.55 -12.65 -8.61
C TYR A 113 1.59 -12.00 -9.52
N ALA A 114 1.31 -10.83 -10.06
CA ALA A 114 2.20 -10.12 -10.98
C ALA A 114 3.14 -9.16 -10.25
N ASP A 115 2.61 -8.33 -9.36
CA ASP A 115 3.37 -7.31 -8.65
C ASP A 115 2.87 -7.15 -7.20
N ASN A 116 3.41 -6.17 -6.46
CA ASN A 116 2.92 -5.84 -5.13
C ASN A 116 1.52 -5.23 -5.21
N VAL A 117 0.63 -5.75 -4.39
CA VAL A 117 -0.68 -5.16 -4.12
C VAL A 117 -0.55 -4.24 -2.91
N ARG A 118 -0.73 -2.93 -3.13
CA ARG A 118 -0.74 -1.92 -2.08
C ARG A 118 -2.17 -1.51 -1.80
N ILE A 119 -2.54 -1.60 -0.55
CA ILE A 119 -3.88 -1.28 -0.07
C ILE A 119 -3.82 -0.26 1.05
N LEU A 120 -4.92 0.42 1.26
CA LEU A 120 -5.23 1.16 2.47
C LEU A 120 -6.44 0.48 3.12
N PHE A 121 -6.37 0.21 4.41
CA PHE A 121 -7.49 -0.34 5.17
C PHE A 121 -7.92 0.63 6.27
N ALA A 122 -9.20 0.57 6.66
CA ALA A 122 -9.73 1.31 7.79
C ALA A 122 -9.91 0.41 9.00
N TYR A 123 -9.53 0.92 10.16
CA TYR A 123 -9.73 0.30 11.46
C TYR A 123 -10.68 1.14 12.31
N ASP A 124 -11.73 0.52 12.80
CA ASP A 124 -12.68 1.09 13.76
C ASP A 124 -12.31 0.65 15.19
N LEU A 125 -12.05 1.64 16.02
CA LEU A 125 -11.67 1.40 17.42
C LEU A 125 -12.83 0.89 18.28
N ALA A 126 -14.06 1.31 17.98
CA ALA A 126 -15.23 0.93 18.77
C ALA A 126 -15.52 -0.57 18.64
N THR A 127 -15.40 -1.10 17.44
CA THR A 127 -15.64 -2.51 17.14
C THR A 127 -14.38 -3.37 17.13
N SER A 128 -13.20 -2.74 17.23
CA SER A 128 -11.88 -3.41 17.07
C SER A 128 -11.81 -4.24 15.78
N SER A 129 -12.26 -3.67 14.69
CA SER A 129 -12.34 -4.36 13.41
C SER A 129 -11.84 -3.52 12.25
N ILE A 130 -11.37 -4.22 11.21
CA ILE A 130 -11.04 -3.63 9.91
C ILE A 130 -12.30 -3.60 9.08
N THR A 131 -12.85 -2.41 8.88
CA THR A 131 -14.19 -2.20 8.30
C THR A 131 -14.22 -2.22 6.79
N ALA A 132 -13.14 -1.79 6.15
CA ALA A 132 -13.02 -1.71 4.69
C ALA A 132 -11.57 -1.65 4.25
N PHE A 133 -11.34 -1.87 2.96
CA PHE A 133 -10.06 -1.56 2.32
C PHE A 133 -10.27 -0.88 0.97
N SER A 134 -9.24 -0.22 0.48
CA SER A 134 -9.16 0.34 -0.88
C SER A 134 -7.79 0.04 -1.47
N VAL A 135 -7.75 -0.28 -2.74
CA VAL A 135 -6.47 -0.49 -3.44
C VAL A 135 -5.88 0.86 -3.82
N VAL A 136 -4.65 1.11 -3.39
CA VAL A 136 -3.87 2.31 -3.72
C VAL A 136 -3.06 2.10 -5.00
N ALA A 137 -2.47 0.91 -5.13
CA ALA A 137 -1.73 0.53 -6.34
C ALA A 137 -1.68 -0.99 -6.49
N MET A 138 -1.92 -1.47 -7.69
CA MET A 138 -1.71 -2.87 -8.07
C MET A 138 -1.45 -2.99 -9.57
N ARG A 139 -0.78 -4.06 -9.96
CA ARG A 139 -0.57 -4.46 -11.36
C ARG A 139 -0.88 -5.93 -11.50
N GLU A 140 -2.14 -6.27 -11.35
CA GLU A 140 -2.62 -7.65 -11.45
C GLU A 140 -3.25 -7.91 -12.84
N THR A 141 -3.42 -9.17 -13.17
CA THR A 141 -4.04 -9.56 -14.45
C THR A 141 -5.50 -9.09 -14.52
N PRO A 142 -5.87 -8.27 -15.52
CA PRO A 142 -7.26 -7.82 -15.71
C PRO A 142 -8.23 -8.99 -15.82
N GLY A 143 -9.40 -8.88 -15.20
CA GLY A 143 -10.45 -9.91 -15.16
C GLY A 143 -10.17 -11.08 -14.22
N ILE A 144 -8.99 -11.10 -13.56
CA ILE A 144 -8.62 -12.14 -12.59
C ILE A 144 -8.25 -11.50 -11.25
N GLY A 145 -7.10 -10.84 -11.14
CA GLY A 145 -6.62 -10.28 -9.90
C GLY A 145 -7.37 -9.01 -9.48
N ASP A 146 -7.88 -8.26 -10.41
CA ASP A 146 -8.69 -7.06 -10.18
C ASP A 146 -10.10 -7.36 -9.64
N LYS A 147 -10.54 -8.64 -9.62
CA LYS A 147 -11.79 -9.07 -8.97
C LYS A 147 -11.89 -8.66 -7.51
N ILE A 148 -10.76 -8.53 -6.79
CA ILE A 148 -10.76 -8.02 -5.40
C ILE A 148 -11.43 -6.65 -5.24
N LEU A 149 -11.60 -5.88 -6.32
CA LEU A 149 -12.22 -4.55 -6.32
C LEU A 149 -13.75 -4.60 -6.42
N VAL A 150 -14.30 -5.66 -7.02
CA VAL A 150 -15.72 -5.71 -7.45
C VAL A 150 -16.45 -6.96 -6.99
N ASP A 151 -15.75 -8.01 -6.58
CA ASP A 151 -16.35 -9.25 -6.12
C ASP A 151 -17.06 -9.03 -4.78
N THR A 152 -18.39 -9.15 -4.80
CA THR A 152 -19.23 -8.83 -3.64
C THR A 152 -19.04 -9.81 -2.48
N GLU A 153 -18.72 -11.07 -2.75
CA GLU A 153 -18.47 -12.07 -1.71
C GLU A 153 -17.14 -11.80 -1.03
N PHE A 154 -16.12 -11.39 -1.81
CA PHE A 154 -14.84 -10.98 -1.24
C PHE A 154 -14.96 -9.70 -0.40
N LEU A 155 -15.68 -8.70 -0.89
CA LEU A 155 -15.92 -7.46 -0.15
C LEU A 155 -16.77 -7.69 1.11
N ALA A 156 -17.66 -8.68 1.10
CA ALA A 156 -18.44 -9.09 2.27
C ALA A 156 -17.62 -9.78 3.38
N ASN A 157 -16.32 -10.04 3.17
CA ASN A 157 -15.43 -10.45 4.27
C ASN A 157 -15.31 -9.39 5.35
N PHE A 158 -15.47 -8.12 5.00
CA PHE A 158 -15.36 -7.02 5.93
C PHE A 158 -16.72 -6.69 6.59
N PRO A 159 -16.73 -6.39 7.92
CA PRO A 159 -15.58 -6.17 8.80
C PRO A 159 -14.85 -7.46 9.22
N LEU A 160 -13.52 -7.33 9.43
CA LEU A 160 -12.65 -8.38 9.97
C LEU A 160 -12.27 -8.05 11.41
N GLU A 161 -12.40 -9.00 12.33
CA GLU A 161 -11.92 -8.82 13.70
C GLU A 161 -10.40 -8.64 13.74
N ALA A 162 -9.92 -7.58 14.40
CA ALA A 162 -8.52 -7.22 14.54
C ALA A 162 -8.22 -6.69 15.94
N LYS A 163 -8.54 -7.48 16.97
CA LYS A 163 -8.29 -7.14 18.37
C LYS A 163 -6.79 -7.21 18.66
N VAL A 164 -6.31 -6.22 19.39
CA VAL A 164 -4.94 -6.23 19.92
C VAL A 164 -4.84 -7.25 21.04
N SER A 165 -3.75 -7.99 21.11
CA SER A 165 -3.48 -8.95 22.18
C SER A 165 -3.28 -8.23 23.53
N ALA A 166 -3.55 -8.92 24.63
CA ALA A 166 -3.45 -8.34 25.97
C ALA A 166 -2.02 -7.90 26.34
N ASP A 167 -1.01 -8.51 25.74
CA ASP A 167 0.41 -8.17 25.94
C ASP A 167 0.92 -7.06 24.99
N LEU A 168 0.04 -6.49 24.16
CA LEU A 168 0.33 -5.43 23.19
C LEU A 168 1.44 -5.76 22.19
N LYS A 169 1.74 -7.05 21.95
CA LYS A 169 2.81 -7.46 21.02
C LYS A 169 2.31 -7.73 19.60
N GLY A 170 1.01 -7.83 19.40
CA GLY A 170 0.41 -8.11 18.11
C GLY A 170 -1.11 -8.12 18.15
N LEU A 171 -1.72 -8.72 17.16
CA LEU A 171 -3.14 -9.04 17.17
C LEU A 171 -3.39 -10.32 17.97
N ALA A 172 -4.52 -10.40 18.63
CA ALA A 172 -4.97 -11.59 19.35
C ALA A 172 -5.15 -12.81 18.42
N ASN A 173 -5.54 -12.53 17.18
CA ASN A 173 -5.67 -13.53 16.11
C ASN A 173 -5.04 -12.99 14.83
N GLU A 174 -4.28 -13.83 14.13
CA GLU A 174 -3.69 -13.50 12.85
C GLU A 174 -4.78 -13.42 11.77
N ILE A 175 -4.81 -12.32 11.02
CA ILE A 175 -5.70 -12.20 9.85
C ILE A 175 -5.10 -13.03 8.73
N ARG A 176 -5.80 -14.06 8.31
CA ARG A 176 -5.32 -14.99 7.28
C ARG A 176 -6.36 -15.22 6.20
N THR A 177 -5.88 -15.43 4.99
CA THR A 177 -6.75 -15.79 3.87
C THR A 177 -6.88 -17.30 3.77
N VAL A 178 -8.13 -17.77 3.76
CA VAL A 178 -8.50 -19.19 3.60
C VAL A 178 -8.99 -19.47 2.17
N LYS A 179 -9.14 -20.73 1.83
CA LYS A 179 -9.73 -21.13 0.53
C LYS A 179 -11.16 -20.62 0.42
N HIS A 180 -11.59 -20.35 -0.82
CA HIS A 180 -12.98 -20.00 -1.12
C HIS A 180 -13.97 -20.97 -0.47
N GLY A 181 -14.98 -20.43 0.22
CA GLY A 181 -15.99 -21.20 0.95
C GLY A 181 -15.49 -21.84 2.26
N SER A 182 -14.28 -21.53 2.73
CA SER A 182 -13.70 -22.16 3.93
C SER A 182 -13.62 -21.22 5.15
N LYS A 183 -14.11 -19.99 5.04
CA LYS A 183 -14.11 -19.03 6.16
C LYS A 183 -15.00 -19.53 7.29
N THR A 184 -14.44 -19.59 8.49
CA THR A 184 -15.14 -20.00 9.73
C THR A 184 -14.96 -19.02 10.87
N LYS A 185 -13.99 -18.12 10.77
CA LYS A 185 -13.62 -17.20 11.83
C LYS A 185 -13.76 -15.73 11.38
N PRO A 186 -14.08 -14.80 12.30
CA PRO A 186 -14.27 -13.39 11.96
C PRO A 186 -12.99 -12.67 11.51
N TRP A 187 -11.82 -13.21 11.76
CA TRP A 187 -10.51 -12.70 11.29
C TRP A 187 -10.00 -13.38 10.02
N GLU A 188 -10.78 -14.27 9.41
CA GLU A 188 -10.42 -14.93 8.15
C GLU A 188 -10.97 -14.17 6.96
N VAL A 189 -10.21 -14.17 5.86
CA VAL A 189 -10.60 -13.63 4.55
C VAL A 189 -10.88 -14.81 3.63
N ASP A 190 -12.10 -14.94 3.14
CA ASP A 190 -12.44 -15.94 2.14
C ASP A 190 -11.90 -15.52 0.78
N ALA A 191 -11.09 -16.38 0.14
CA ALA A 191 -10.42 -16.04 -1.11
C ALA A 191 -11.37 -16.13 -2.30
N ILE A 192 -11.10 -15.37 -3.34
CA ILE A 192 -11.77 -15.50 -4.62
C ILE A 192 -11.24 -16.72 -5.36
N SER A 193 -12.15 -17.58 -5.85
CA SER A 193 -11.78 -18.69 -6.71
C SER A 193 -11.15 -18.18 -8.01
N GLY A 194 -9.96 -18.70 -8.35
CA GLY A 194 -9.16 -18.24 -9.50
C GLY A 194 -8.32 -17.00 -9.26
N ALA A 195 -8.54 -16.23 -8.16
CA ALA A 195 -7.72 -15.07 -7.78
C ALA A 195 -7.13 -15.24 -6.37
N THR A 196 -6.85 -16.46 -5.95
CA THR A 196 -6.41 -16.80 -4.60
C THR A 196 -5.11 -16.10 -4.18
N ILE A 197 -4.15 -15.93 -5.11
CA ILE A 197 -2.86 -15.28 -4.81
C ILE A 197 -3.06 -13.81 -4.48
N THR A 198 -3.86 -13.10 -5.29
CA THR A 198 -4.17 -11.69 -5.05
C THR A 198 -5.02 -11.51 -3.78
N SER A 199 -5.98 -12.41 -3.53
CA SER A 199 -6.76 -12.43 -2.27
C SER A 199 -5.86 -12.60 -1.05
N ARG A 200 -4.88 -13.52 -1.12
CA ARG A 200 -3.86 -13.71 -0.06
C ARG A 200 -2.98 -12.50 0.12
N ALA A 201 -2.62 -11.79 -0.96
CA ALA A 201 -1.86 -10.56 -0.88
C ALA A 201 -2.62 -9.48 -0.09
N VAL A 202 -3.94 -9.33 -0.31
CA VAL A 202 -4.77 -8.40 0.45
C VAL A 202 -4.79 -8.79 1.94
N GLY A 203 -5.13 -10.04 2.28
CA GLY A 203 -5.18 -10.49 3.67
C GLY A 203 -3.82 -10.35 4.39
N LYS A 204 -2.72 -10.70 3.69
CA LYS A 204 -1.36 -10.54 4.22
C LYS A 204 -0.99 -9.07 4.41
N ALA A 205 -1.29 -8.21 3.46
CA ALA A 205 -1.01 -6.77 3.55
C ALA A 205 -1.73 -6.15 4.75
N ILE A 206 -2.99 -6.52 4.97
CA ILE A 206 -3.76 -6.09 6.14
C ILE A 206 -3.14 -6.63 7.43
N ASN A 207 -2.86 -7.94 7.48
CA ASN A 207 -2.30 -8.57 8.67
C ASN A 207 -0.98 -7.92 9.08
N ASP A 208 -0.02 -7.84 8.17
CA ASP A 208 1.33 -7.35 8.45
C ASP A 208 1.29 -5.89 8.94
N ALA A 209 0.48 -5.04 8.28
CA ALA A 209 0.36 -3.63 8.68
C ALA A 209 -0.41 -3.47 10.00
N ALA A 210 -1.48 -4.23 10.23
CA ALA A 210 -2.22 -4.19 11.49
C ALA A 210 -1.39 -4.72 12.66
N GLN A 211 -0.63 -5.80 12.48
CA GLN A 211 0.31 -6.33 13.47
C GLN A 211 1.37 -5.30 13.87
N ALA A 212 1.87 -4.53 12.89
CA ALA A 212 2.89 -3.51 13.15
C ALA A 212 2.33 -2.24 13.79
N LEU A 213 1.09 -1.85 13.46
CA LEU A 213 0.50 -0.57 13.85
C LEU A 213 -0.32 -0.65 15.13
N LEU A 214 -1.31 -1.57 15.17
CA LEU A 214 -2.36 -1.53 16.20
C LEU A 214 -1.84 -1.66 17.63
N PRO A 215 -0.85 -2.52 17.93
CA PRO A 215 -0.26 -2.59 19.27
C PRO A 215 0.41 -1.29 19.70
N ARG A 216 1.05 -0.57 18.77
CA ARG A 216 1.76 0.69 19.05
C ARG A 216 0.83 1.86 19.33
N ILE A 217 -0.33 1.88 18.67
CA ILE A 217 -1.31 2.95 18.87
C ILE A 217 -2.24 2.68 20.06
N ALA A 218 -2.45 1.42 20.44
CA ALA A 218 -3.38 1.05 21.51
C ALA A 218 -3.16 1.83 22.83
N PRO A 219 -1.92 2.05 23.32
CA PRO A 219 -1.68 2.84 24.52
C PRO A 219 -1.94 4.34 24.36
N ASN A 220 -2.01 4.85 23.11
CA ASN A 220 -2.10 6.28 22.80
C ASN A 220 -3.46 6.69 22.22
N LEU A 221 -4.45 5.82 22.24
CA LEU A 221 -5.75 6.09 21.63
C LEU A 221 -6.43 7.36 22.18
N ASP A 222 -6.23 7.67 23.46
CA ASP A 222 -6.80 8.88 24.07
C ASP A 222 -6.26 10.17 23.42
N LYS A 223 -5.00 10.18 22.97
CA LYS A 223 -4.40 11.32 22.27
C LYS A 223 -4.96 11.52 20.86
N LEU A 224 -5.58 10.48 20.29
CA LEU A 224 -6.15 10.51 18.95
C LEU A 224 -7.64 10.82 18.92
N LYS A 225 -8.34 10.78 20.08
CA LYS A 225 -9.80 10.94 20.15
C LYS A 225 -10.28 12.29 19.67
N GLU A 226 -9.48 13.33 19.84
CA GLU A 226 -9.80 14.69 19.41
C GLU A 226 -8.70 15.23 18.49
N LYS A 227 -9.14 15.98 17.50
CA LYS A 227 -8.23 16.64 16.56
C LYS A 227 -7.46 17.76 17.27
N SER A 228 -6.16 17.56 17.50
CA SER A 228 -5.23 18.56 18.03
C SER A 228 -4.84 19.57 16.96
#